data_6f0219a3b195792030d3d413cdc58f11
#
_entry.id   6f0219a3b195792030d3d413cdc58f11
#
_cell.length_a   1.000
_cell.length_b   1.000
_cell.length_c   1.000
_cell.angle_alpha   90.00
_cell.angle_beta   90.00
_cell.angle_gamma   90.00
#
_symmetry.space_group_name_H-M   'P 1'
#
loop_
_entity.id
_entity.type
_entity.pdbx_description
1 polymer ?
#
loop_
_entity_poly.entity_id
_entity_poly.type
_entity_poly.pdbx_seq_one_letter_code
_entity_poly.pdbx_strand_id
1 'polypeptide(L)'
;DGVLEQGRLLLCDAGCETVDGYCSDHTRTYPVSGRFTQKQKEIYNVVLAAHDHVARIVKPHMMYTEIHNAAYMTLAEGLVALGLLKGTAADAVASGAMTMLMPHGLGHGLGMDVHDCEAMGERSFDFSTIADRAAKSGTCIYRAAWRIEPGTVMTDEPGLYFIPALIDKCRAEGLYKGIVDYDALEAYRDFGGIRIEDDILVTEEGSRMLGDRKIPITVA
;
A
#
# COMPACT_ATOMS: atom_id res chain seq x y z
N ASP A 1 -9.25 -3.86 19.25
CA ASP A 1 -8.87 -4.40 20.59
C ASP A 1 -9.05 -5.91 20.57
N GLY A 2 -8.00 -6.64 20.29
CA GLY A 2 -8.01 -8.09 20.24
C GLY A 2 -6.85 -8.67 21.05
N VAL A 3 -6.99 -9.92 21.46
CA VAL A 3 -5.90 -10.68 22.06
C VAL A 3 -4.93 -11.11 20.97
N LEU A 4 -3.64 -11.02 21.22
CA LEU A 4 -2.62 -11.55 20.32
C LEU A 4 -2.66 -13.09 20.37
N GLU A 5 -3.06 -13.70 19.27
CA GLU A 5 -3.20 -15.15 19.15
C GLU A 5 -2.10 -15.73 18.25
N GLN A 6 -1.59 -16.89 18.62
CA GLN A 6 -0.63 -17.60 17.77
C GLN A 6 -1.24 -17.93 16.40
N GLY A 7 -0.43 -17.79 15.36
CA GLY A 7 -0.88 -17.97 13.97
C GLY A 7 -1.46 -16.70 13.34
N ARG A 8 -1.74 -15.65 14.13
CA ARG A 8 -2.17 -14.35 13.64
C ARG A 8 -0.99 -13.45 13.31
N LEU A 9 -1.29 -12.35 12.58
CA LEU A 9 -0.37 -11.27 12.29
C LEU A 9 -0.66 -10.09 13.23
N LEU A 10 0.39 -9.39 13.64
CA LEU A 10 0.34 -8.08 14.29
C LEU A 10 0.87 -7.05 13.28
N LEU A 11 0.00 -6.21 12.77
CA LEU A 11 0.37 -5.01 12.05
C LEU A 11 0.55 -3.91 13.09
N CYS A 12 1.74 -3.36 13.15
CA CYS A 12 2.11 -2.25 14.03
C CYS A 12 2.42 -1.05 13.16
N ASP A 13 1.54 -0.06 13.22
CA ASP A 13 1.66 1.22 12.57
C ASP A 13 1.89 2.26 13.67
N ALA A 14 3.04 2.91 13.64
CA ALA A 14 3.46 3.81 14.69
C ALA A 14 4.44 4.86 14.17
N GLY A 15 4.21 6.09 14.59
CA GLY A 15 5.07 7.23 14.33
C GLY A 15 5.44 7.99 15.59
N CYS A 16 6.19 9.04 15.41
CA CYS A 16 6.50 10.00 16.45
C CYS A 16 6.58 11.41 15.87
N GLU A 17 6.49 12.38 16.74
CA GLU A 17 6.75 13.78 16.43
C GLU A 17 8.09 14.19 17.07
N THR A 18 8.92 14.88 16.29
CA THR A 18 10.19 15.43 16.77
C THR A 18 9.95 16.69 17.61
N VAL A 19 10.99 17.14 18.32
CA VAL A 19 10.93 18.41 19.10
C VAL A 19 10.68 19.63 18.21
N ASP A 20 10.96 19.53 16.93
CA ASP A 20 10.74 20.60 15.93
C ASP A 20 9.36 20.48 15.25
N GLY A 21 8.53 19.52 15.68
CA GLY A 21 7.16 19.35 15.20
C GLY A 21 7.03 18.54 13.90
N TYR A 22 8.08 17.89 13.43
CA TYR A 22 7.99 17.00 12.26
C TYR A 22 7.64 15.58 12.65
N CYS A 23 6.74 14.98 11.89
CA CYS A 23 6.24 13.63 12.11
C CYS A 23 7.04 12.56 11.35
N SER A 24 6.96 11.32 11.83
CA SER A 24 7.37 10.11 11.15
C SER A 24 6.23 9.12 11.10
N ASP A 25 6.26 8.18 10.14
CA ASP A 25 5.25 7.14 9.99
C ASP A 25 5.89 5.84 9.52
N HIS A 26 5.66 4.76 10.28
CA HIS A 26 6.26 3.46 9.97
C HIS A 26 5.31 2.32 10.27
N THR A 27 5.18 1.40 9.33
CA THR A 27 4.47 0.14 9.57
C THR A 27 5.38 -1.05 9.41
N ARG A 28 5.25 -2.00 10.34
CA ARG A 28 5.79 -3.35 10.23
C ARG A 28 4.72 -4.37 10.59
N THR A 29 4.73 -5.49 9.89
CA THR A 29 3.84 -6.61 10.19
C THR A 29 4.66 -7.79 10.69
N TYR A 30 4.29 -8.31 11.85
CA TYR A 30 4.97 -9.39 12.54
C TYR A 30 4.04 -10.60 12.74
N PRO A 31 4.53 -11.83 12.63
CA PRO A 31 3.79 -13.00 13.08
C PRO A 31 3.80 -13.07 14.62
N VAL A 32 2.63 -13.18 15.25
CA VAL A 32 2.50 -13.27 16.72
C VAL A 32 3.30 -14.46 17.28
N SER A 33 3.42 -15.54 16.51
CA SER A 33 4.20 -16.72 16.86
C SER A 33 5.73 -16.54 16.75
N GLY A 34 6.22 -15.38 16.29
CA GLY A 34 7.63 -15.12 15.99
C GLY A 34 8.14 -15.74 14.67
N ARG A 35 7.31 -16.51 13.96
CA ARG A 35 7.63 -17.10 12.66
C ARG A 35 6.44 -17.01 11.72
N PHE A 36 6.66 -16.55 10.50
CA PHE A 36 5.64 -16.57 9.46
C PHE A 36 5.28 -18.00 9.05
N THR A 37 4.01 -18.28 8.87
CA THR A 37 3.56 -19.44 8.10
C THR A 37 3.97 -19.27 6.63
N GLN A 38 3.97 -20.37 5.86
CA GLN A 38 4.31 -20.30 4.44
C GLN A 38 3.40 -19.31 3.69
N LYS A 39 2.09 -19.35 3.94
CA LYS A 39 1.10 -18.44 3.35
C LYS A 39 1.39 -16.96 3.72
N GLN A 40 1.72 -16.68 4.98
CA GLN A 40 2.07 -15.34 5.43
C GLN A 40 3.36 -14.85 4.76
N LYS A 41 4.36 -15.70 4.64
CA LYS A 41 5.63 -15.41 3.99
C LYS A 41 5.45 -15.07 2.50
N GLU A 42 4.59 -15.80 1.81
CA GLU A 42 4.28 -15.55 0.39
C GLU A 42 3.68 -14.16 0.20
N ILE A 43 2.65 -13.80 0.95
CA ILE A 43 2.04 -12.46 0.87
C ILE A 43 3.01 -11.38 1.35
N TYR A 44 3.77 -11.63 2.41
CA TYR A 44 4.77 -10.69 2.90
C TYR A 44 5.81 -10.34 1.82
N ASN A 45 6.31 -11.36 1.10
CA ASN A 45 7.27 -11.16 0.03
C ASN A 45 6.68 -10.38 -1.16
N VAL A 46 5.39 -10.53 -1.45
CA VAL A 46 4.71 -9.73 -2.48
C VAL A 46 4.66 -8.26 -2.06
N VAL A 47 4.29 -7.97 -0.82
CA VAL A 47 4.26 -6.59 -0.29
C VAL A 47 5.67 -6.00 -0.24
N LEU A 48 6.66 -6.77 0.24
CA LEU A 48 8.06 -6.33 0.27
C LEU A 48 8.59 -6.03 -1.13
N ALA A 49 8.26 -6.85 -2.12
CA ALA A 49 8.67 -6.60 -3.50
C ALA A 49 8.11 -5.27 -4.04
N ALA A 50 6.86 -4.93 -3.70
CA ALA A 50 6.26 -3.66 -4.08
C ALA A 50 6.95 -2.47 -3.38
N HIS A 51 7.17 -2.56 -2.06
CA HIS A 51 7.91 -1.57 -1.29
C HIS A 51 9.32 -1.35 -1.85
N ASP A 52 10.10 -2.40 -2.05
CA ASP A 52 11.43 -2.30 -2.64
C ASP A 52 11.42 -1.76 -4.08
N HIS A 53 10.34 -2.05 -4.83
CA HIS A 53 10.18 -1.52 -6.19
C HIS A 53 9.98 -0.01 -6.15
N VAL A 54 9.07 0.47 -5.33
CA VAL A 54 8.81 1.91 -5.14
C VAL A 54 10.06 2.66 -4.75
N ALA A 55 10.79 2.18 -3.74
CA ALA A 55 12.04 2.79 -3.28
C ALA A 55 13.09 2.94 -4.41
N ARG A 56 13.07 2.04 -5.40
CA ARG A 56 14.01 2.09 -6.54
C ARG A 56 13.58 3.03 -7.67
N ILE A 57 12.26 3.17 -7.89
CA ILE A 57 11.77 3.91 -9.06
C ILE A 57 11.51 5.40 -8.77
N VAL A 58 11.29 5.75 -7.52
CA VAL A 58 10.96 7.14 -7.13
C VAL A 58 12.07 8.09 -7.58
N LYS A 59 11.68 9.08 -8.38
CA LYS A 59 12.56 10.14 -8.91
C LYS A 59 11.81 11.46 -8.88
N PRO A 60 12.52 12.59 -8.80
CA PRO A 60 11.88 13.90 -8.88
C PRO A 60 11.09 14.07 -10.18
N HIS A 61 10.06 14.87 -10.10
CA HIS A 61 9.14 15.24 -11.21
C HIS A 61 8.18 14.12 -11.67
N MET A 62 8.19 12.93 -11.04
CA MET A 62 7.15 11.91 -11.27
C MET A 62 5.82 12.35 -10.67
N MET A 63 4.73 11.92 -11.29
CA MET A 63 3.41 11.98 -10.63
C MET A 63 3.32 10.86 -9.59
N TYR A 64 2.86 11.17 -8.38
CA TYR A 64 2.73 10.13 -7.36
C TYR A 64 1.78 9.00 -7.75
N THR A 65 0.77 9.30 -8.57
CA THR A 65 -0.12 8.29 -9.14
C THR A 65 0.58 7.28 -10.05
N GLU A 66 1.66 7.66 -10.72
CA GLU A 66 2.48 6.73 -11.52
C GLU A 66 3.20 5.75 -10.59
N ILE A 67 3.71 6.24 -9.46
CA ILE A 67 4.38 5.43 -8.43
C ILE A 67 3.38 4.47 -7.79
N HIS A 68 2.18 4.96 -7.43
CA HIS A 68 1.10 4.13 -6.91
C HIS A 68 0.72 3.00 -7.87
N ASN A 69 0.55 3.32 -9.15
CA ASN A 69 0.23 2.30 -10.16
C ASN A 69 1.36 1.27 -10.34
N ALA A 70 2.62 1.68 -10.20
CA ALA A 70 3.75 0.75 -10.23
C ALA A 70 3.74 -0.21 -9.04
N ALA A 71 3.37 0.27 -7.84
CA ALA A 71 3.15 -0.60 -6.68
C ALA A 71 2.00 -1.59 -6.93
N TYR A 72 0.87 -1.11 -7.45
CA TYR A 72 -0.26 -1.98 -7.82
C TYR A 72 0.14 -3.06 -8.83
N MET A 73 0.94 -2.71 -9.84
CA MET A 73 1.44 -3.68 -10.82
C MET A 73 2.27 -4.78 -10.14
N THR A 74 3.20 -4.41 -9.26
CA THR A 74 4.05 -5.39 -8.55
C THR A 74 3.24 -6.28 -7.62
N LEU A 75 2.27 -5.71 -6.88
CA LEU A 75 1.34 -6.48 -6.05
C LEU A 75 0.51 -7.45 -6.88
N ALA A 76 -0.03 -6.98 -8.01
CA ALA A 76 -0.85 -7.80 -8.92
C ALA A 76 -0.04 -8.94 -9.54
N GLU A 77 1.21 -8.71 -9.96
CA GLU A 77 2.10 -9.77 -10.46
C GLU A 77 2.30 -10.88 -9.42
N GLY A 78 2.55 -10.50 -8.18
CA GLY A 78 2.67 -11.46 -7.08
C GLY A 78 1.38 -12.24 -6.84
N LEU A 79 0.22 -11.57 -6.85
CA LEU A 79 -1.07 -12.22 -6.64
C LEU A 79 -1.48 -13.13 -7.81
N VAL A 80 -1.13 -12.79 -9.05
CA VAL A 80 -1.29 -13.67 -10.21
C VAL A 80 -0.42 -14.92 -10.05
N ALA A 81 0.85 -14.75 -9.65
CA ALA A 81 1.77 -15.86 -9.41
C ALA A 81 1.29 -16.81 -8.30
N LEU A 82 0.57 -16.28 -7.30
CA LEU A 82 -0.06 -17.06 -6.21
C LEU A 82 -1.43 -17.64 -6.59
N GLY A 83 -1.95 -17.36 -7.78
CA GLY A 83 -3.23 -17.85 -8.26
C GLY A 83 -4.46 -17.18 -7.62
N LEU A 84 -4.27 -16.01 -6.96
CA LEU A 84 -5.35 -15.22 -6.37
C LEU A 84 -6.01 -14.27 -7.37
N LEU A 85 -5.28 -13.91 -8.42
CA LEU A 85 -5.78 -13.18 -9.58
C LEU A 85 -5.56 -14.01 -10.85
N LYS A 86 -6.47 -13.85 -11.80
CA LYS A 86 -6.47 -14.49 -13.14
C LYS A 86 -6.09 -13.47 -14.21
N GLY A 87 -5.54 -13.94 -15.32
CA GLY A 87 -5.12 -13.07 -16.41
C GLY A 87 -3.79 -12.40 -16.15
N THR A 88 -3.66 -11.15 -16.53
CA THR A 88 -2.42 -10.37 -16.34
C THR A 88 -2.54 -9.36 -15.19
N ALA A 89 -1.40 -8.96 -14.64
CA ALA A 89 -1.35 -7.86 -13.67
C ALA A 89 -1.93 -6.56 -14.24
N ALA A 90 -1.68 -6.29 -15.52
CA ALA A 90 -2.23 -5.12 -16.21
C ALA A 90 -3.77 -5.12 -16.24
N ASP A 91 -4.39 -6.28 -16.51
CA ASP A 91 -5.85 -6.42 -16.49
C ASP A 91 -6.39 -6.18 -15.07
N ALA A 92 -5.72 -6.71 -14.06
CA ALA A 92 -6.11 -6.53 -12.66
C ALA A 92 -6.07 -5.06 -12.24
N VAL A 93 -5.01 -4.33 -12.59
CA VAL A 93 -4.89 -2.90 -12.31
C VAL A 93 -5.91 -2.09 -13.11
N ALA A 94 -6.05 -2.35 -14.41
CA ALA A 94 -6.99 -1.63 -15.28
C ALA A 94 -8.46 -1.84 -14.88
N SER A 95 -8.81 -3.01 -14.36
CA SER A 95 -10.17 -3.30 -13.86
C SER A 95 -10.50 -2.64 -12.54
N GLY A 96 -9.51 -2.15 -11.80
CA GLY A 96 -9.66 -1.65 -10.44
C GLY A 96 -9.70 -2.74 -9.36
N ALA A 97 -9.44 -4.01 -9.71
CA ALA A 97 -9.50 -5.13 -8.76
C ALA A 97 -8.54 -4.97 -7.57
N MET A 98 -7.42 -4.26 -7.78
CA MET A 98 -6.45 -4.00 -6.72
C MET A 98 -7.02 -3.18 -5.57
N THR A 99 -8.05 -2.35 -5.81
CA THR A 99 -8.69 -1.55 -4.76
C THR A 99 -9.41 -2.40 -3.70
N MET A 100 -9.79 -3.63 -4.04
CA MET A 100 -10.35 -4.58 -3.08
C MET A 100 -9.27 -5.15 -2.13
N LEU A 101 -8.04 -5.30 -2.61
CA LEU A 101 -6.95 -5.94 -1.87
C LEU A 101 -5.98 -4.94 -1.23
N MET A 102 -5.89 -3.71 -1.76
CA MET A 102 -5.22 -2.58 -1.16
C MET A 102 -6.15 -1.36 -1.24
N PRO A 103 -7.09 -1.20 -0.29
CA PRO A 103 -8.13 -0.17 -0.33
C PRO A 103 -7.66 1.18 0.24
N HIS A 104 -6.43 1.55 0.00
CA HIS A 104 -5.84 2.83 0.44
C HIS A 104 -4.80 3.34 -0.57
N GLY A 105 -4.32 4.56 -0.37
CA GLY A 105 -3.22 5.12 -1.14
C GLY A 105 -1.90 4.41 -0.87
N LEU A 106 -0.97 4.47 -1.82
CA LEU A 106 0.39 3.97 -1.60
C LEU A 106 1.13 4.77 -0.51
N GLY A 107 0.69 6.00 -0.25
CA GLY A 107 1.27 6.87 0.74
C GLY A 107 0.72 8.29 0.63
N HIS A 108 1.27 9.16 1.42
CA HIS A 108 0.86 10.55 1.60
C HIS A 108 2.08 11.45 1.86
N GLY A 109 1.88 12.77 1.79
CA GLY A 109 2.87 13.73 2.25
C GLY A 109 3.07 13.61 3.76
N LEU A 110 4.30 13.80 4.19
CA LEU A 110 4.70 13.73 5.59
C LEU A 110 5.49 14.99 5.95
N GLY A 111 5.11 15.64 7.03
CA GLY A 111 5.72 16.90 7.45
C GLY A 111 5.38 17.25 8.90
N MET A 112 4.85 18.43 9.14
CA MET A 112 4.35 18.85 10.46
C MET A 112 3.05 18.16 10.84
N ASP A 113 2.32 17.66 9.85
CA ASP A 113 1.21 16.72 10.06
C ASP A 113 1.61 15.35 9.49
N VAL A 114 1.11 14.26 10.10
CA VAL A 114 1.33 12.89 9.56
C VAL A 114 0.75 12.78 8.16
N HIS A 115 -0.46 13.31 7.93
CA HIS A 115 -1.06 13.48 6.60
C HIS A 115 -0.89 14.94 6.17
N ASP A 116 0.32 15.29 5.77
CA ASP A 116 0.66 16.70 5.51
C ASP A 116 -0.07 17.23 4.28
N CYS A 117 -0.58 18.46 4.41
CA CYS A 117 -1.30 19.20 3.38
C CYS A 117 -2.65 18.59 2.91
N GLU A 118 -3.10 17.45 3.39
CA GLU A 118 -4.40 16.86 2.99
C GLU A 118 -5.59 17.79 3.29
N ALA A 119 -5.53 18.53 4.39
CA ALA A 119 -6.57 19.49 4.79
C ALA A 119 -6.75 20.64 3.79
N MET A 120 -5.79 20.92 2.93
CA MET A 120 -5.87 21.94 1.89
C MET A 120 -6.79 21.52 0.72
N GLY A 121 -7.14 20.25 0.66
CA GLY A 121 -8.02 19.66 -0.34
C GLY A 121 -7.35 19.37 -1.68
N GLU A 122 -7.81 18.33 -2.33
CA GLU A 122 -7.26 17.80 -3.57
C GLU A 122 -7.14 18.85 -4.70
N ARG A 123 -8.08 19.77 -4.77
CA ARG A 123 -8.11 20.83 -5.81
C ARG A 123 -6.96 21.83 -5.71
N SER A 124 -6.36 21.99 -4.53
CA SER A 124 -5.24 22.89 -4.32
C SER A 124 -3.94 22.42 -4.97
N PHE A 125 -3.88 21.14 -5.33
CA PHE A 125 -2.71 20.49 -5.93
C PHE A 125 -2.94 19.98 -7.36
N ASP A 126 -3.94 20.51 -8.06
CA ASP A 126 -4.29 20.15 -9.45
C ASP A 126 -4.72 18.68 -9.63
N PHE A 127 -5.42 18.13 -8.64
CA PHE A 127 -5.97 16.77 -8.67
C PHE A 127 -7.27 16.62 -9.49
N SER A 128 -7.77 17.71 -10.08
CA SER A 128 -9.11 17.76 -10.67
C SER A 128 -9.41 16.60 -11.63
N THR A 129 -8.42 16.19 -12.44
CA THR A 129 -8.60 15.11 -13.44
C THR A 129 -8.50 13.70 -12.84
N ILE A 130 -7.83 13.54 -11.69
CA ILE A 130 -7.61 12.24 -11.04
C ILE A 130 -8.69 11.99 -10.00
N ALA A 131 -9.03 12.99 -9.20
CA ALA A 131 -10.16 12.94 -8.28
C ALA A 131 -11.49 12.67 -9.01
N ASP A 132 -11.70 13.27 -10.18
CA ASP A 132 -12.88 13.02 -11.01
C ASP A 132 -12.93 11.57 -11.53
N ARG A 133 -11.79 10.97 -11.83
CA ARG A 133 -11.72 9.55 -12.24
C ARG A 133 -11.93 8.61 -11.07
N ALA A 134 -11.34 8.88 -9.92
CA ALA A 134 -11.51 8.11 -8.71
C ALA A 134 -12.96 8.19 -8.19
N ALA A 135 -13.58 9.38 -8.20
CA ALA A 135 -14.97 9.57 -7.83
C ALA A 135 -15.94 8.81 -8.75
N LYS A 136 -15.65 8.76 -10.05
CA LYS A 136 -16.45 8.01 -11.04
C LYS A 136 -16.35 6.49 -10.87
N SER A 137 -15.21 5.99 -10.40
CA SER A 137 -14.99 4.57 -10.13
C SER A 137 -15.47 4.13 -8.74
N GLY A 138 -15.92 5.06 -7.90
CA GLY A 138 -16.29 4.79 -6.52
C GLY A 138 -15.08 4.44 -5.61
N THR A 139 -13.88 4.68 -6.09
CA THR A 139 -12.63 4.35 -5.42
C THR A 139 -11.73 5.57 -5.33
N CYS A 140 -11.92 6.41 -4.32
CA CYS A 140 -10.97 7.45 -3.98
C CYS A 140 -9.85 6.82 -3.14
N ILE A 141 -8.82 6.32 -3.81
CA ILE A 141 -7.70 5.61 -3.18
C ILE A 141 -6.40 6.41 -3.17
N TYR A 142 -6.31 7.47 -3.98
CA TYR A 142 -5.11 8.29 -4.02
C TYR A 142 -5.17 9.34 -2.92
N ARG A 143 -4.28 9.24 -1.94
CA ARG A 143 -4.02 10.31 -0.96
C ARG A 143 -3.00 11.31 -1.44
N ALA A 144 -2.19 10.91 -2.42
CA ALA A 144 -1.21 11.75 -3.06
C ALA A 144 -1.35 11.62 -4.57
N ALA A 145 -1.51 12.74 -5.28
CA ALA A 145 -1.65 12.75 -6.73
C ALA A 145 -0.94 13.95 -7.37
N TRP A 146 -0.02 14.56 -6.63
CA TRP A 146 0.80 15.67 -7.12
C TRP A 146 2.09 15.17 -7.79
N ARG A 147 2.77 16.11 -8.45
CA ARG A 147 4.15 15.91 -8.93
C ARG A 147 5.11 16.03 -7.76
N ILE A 148 5.91 15.01 -7.52
CA ILE A 148 6.91 15.04 -6.47
C ILE A 148 8.14 15.82 -6.91
N GLU A 149 8.65 16.68 -6.03
CA GLU A 149 9.81 17.53 -6.28
C GLU A 149 10.94 17.17 -5.29
N PRO A 150 12.21 17.53 -5.59
CA PRO A 150 13.28 17.39 -4.62
C PRO A 150 12.92 18.08 -3.30
N GLY A 151 13.18 17.41 -2.18
CA GLY A 151 12.78 17.86 -0.84
C GLY A 151 11.42 17.37 -0.38
N THR A 152 10.60 16.76 -1.25
CA THR A 152 9.34 16.12 -0.84
C THR A 152 9.64 14.96 0.11
N VAL A 153 8.98 14.93 1.26
CA VAL A 153 8.94 13.78 2.17
C VAL A 153 7.57 13.13 2.10
N MET A 154 7.54 11.82 2.01
CA MET A 154 6.30 11.06 1.88
C MET A 154 6.48 9.62 2.33
N THR A 155 5.37 8.95 2.62
CA THR A 155 5.37 7.53 2.96
C THR A 155 5.39 6.64 1.71
N ASP A 156 5.92 5.43 1.87
CA ASP A 156 5.86 4.30 0.95
C ASP A 156 5.31 3.11 1.72
N GLU A 157 4.01 2.85 1.59
CA GLU A 157 3.25 1.95 2.47
C GLU A 157 2.38 0.93 1.71
N PRO A 158 2.92 0.17 0.76
CA PRO A 158 2.12 -0.85 0.10
C PRO A 158 1.63 -1.90 1.09
N GLY A 159 0.42 -2.39 0.87
CA GLY A 159 -0.18 -3.42 1.69
C GLY A 159 -1.12 -4.34 0.92
N LEU A 160 -1.38 -5.51 1.47
CA LEU A 160 -2.40 -6.44 0.98
C LEU A 160 -3.28 -6.87 2.15
N TYR A 161 -4.59 -6.74 1.95
CA TYR A 161 -5.60 -7.00 2.97
C TYR A 161 -6.68 -7.93 2.43
N PHE A 162 -6.99 -8.97 3.20
CA PHE A 162 -8.05 -9.91 2.88
C PHE A 162 -9.23 -9.63 3.81
N ILE A 163 -10.04 -8.63 3.43
CA ILE A 163 -11.17 -8.14 4.23
C ILE A 163 -12.43 -8.91 3.81
N PRO A 164 -12.95 -9.84 4.65
CA PRO A 164 -14.06 -10.71 4.25
C PRO A 164 -15.28 -9.94 3.78
N ALA A 165 -15.67 -8.89 4.49
CA ALA A 165 -16.84 -8.08 4.14
C ALA A 165 -16.71 -7.39 2.76
N LEU A 166 -15.50 -6.94 2.40
CA LEU A 166 -15.24 -6.31 1.11
C LEU A 166 -15.20 -7.35 -0.02
N ILE A 167 -14.58 -8.50 0.24
CA ILE A 167 -14.54 -9.63 -0.71
C ILE A 167 -15.96 -10.13 -0.98
N ASP A 168 -16.77 -10.34 0.06
CA ASP A 168 -18.15 -10.80 -0.06
C ASP A 168 -19.01 -9.79 -0.83
N LYS A 169 -18.85 -8.49 -0.56
CA LYS A 169 -19.53 -7.43 -1.29
C LYS A 169 -19.20 -7.46 -2.78
N CYS A 170 -17.90 -7.44 -3.11
CA CYS A 170 -17.46 -7.46 -4.51
C CYS A 170 -17.93 -8.72 -5.25
N ARG A 171 -17.89 -9.89 -4.58
CA ARG A 171 -18.39 -11.15 -5.13
C ARG A 171 -19.90 -11.10 -5.39
N ALA A 172 -20.69 -10.60 -4.44
CA ALA A 172 -22.15 -10.49 -4.56
C ALA A 172 -22.57 -9.52 -5.66
N GLU A 173 -21.84 -8.42 -5.83
CA GLU A 173 -22.06 -7.44 -6.90
C GLU A 173 -21.51 -7.88 -8.25
N GLY A 174 -20.81 -9.02 -8.31
CA GLY A 174 -20.20 -9.55 -9.53
C GLY A 174 -19.05 -8.71 -10.07
N LEU A 175 -18.42 -7.88 -9.21
CA LEU A 175 -17.28 -7.06 -9.57
C LEU A 175 -16.05 -7.94 -9.83
N TYR A 176 -15.18 -7.49 -10.72
CA TYR A 176 -13.89 -8.12 -11.03
C TYR A 176 -14.01 -9.60 -11.44
N LYS A 177 -15.20 -10.02 -11.92
CA LYS A 177 -15.44 -11.38 -12.39
C LYS A 177 -14.51 -11.70 -13.58
N GLY A 178 -13.79 -12.82 -13.47
CA GLY A 178 -12.78 -13.21 -14.46
C GLY A 178 -11.36 -12.70 -14.17
N ILE A 179 -11.21 -11.76 -13.23
CA ILE A 179 -9.92 -11.24 -12.74
C ILE A 179 -9.61 -11.81 -11.35
N VAL A 180 -10.55 -11.72 -10.42
CA VAL A 180 -10.38 -12.21 -9.04
C VAL A 180 -10.79 -13.67 -8.95
N ASP A 181 -9.95 -14.51 -8.36
CA ASP A 181 -10.32 -15.87 -7.97
C ASP A 181 -10.93 -15.86 -6.57
N TYR A 182 -12.25 -15.62 -6.51
CA TYR A 182 -12.96 -15.57 -5.24
C TYR A 182 -12.95 -16.89 -4.46
N ASP A 183 -12.83 -18.02 -5.16
CA ASP A 183 -12.76 -19.32 -4.49
C ASP A 183 -11.38 -19.54 -3.87
N ALA A 184 -10.32 -19.10 -4.52
CA ALA A 184 -8.97 -19.10 -3.94
C ALA A 184 -8.87 -18.14 -2.73
N LEU A 185 -9.57 -16.98 -2.77
CA LEU A 185 -9.59 -16.03 -1.66
C LEU A 185 -10.27 -16.57 -0.39
N GLU A 186 -11.14 -17.59 -0.48
CA GLU A 186 -11.74 -18.21 0.70
C GLU A 186 -10.68 -18.75 1.68
N ALA A 187 -9.54 -19.22 1.18
CA ALA A 187 -8.43 -19.69 2.01
C ALA A 187 -7.72 -18.55 2.79
N TYR A 188 -8.07 -17.29 2.52
CA TYR A 188 -7.46 -16.11 3.14
C TYR A 188 -8.43 -15.33 4.04
N ARG A 189 -9.64 -15.84 4.30
CA ARG A 189 -10.66 -15.11 5.11
C ARG A 189 -10.17 -14.70 6.50
N ASP A 190 -9.34 -15.51 7.11
CA ASP A 190 -8.79 -15.25 8.45
C ASP A 190 -7.35 -14.71 8.43
N PHE A 191 -6.87 -14.34 7.25
CA PHE A 191 -5.48 -13.91 7.07
C PHE A 191 -5.19 -12.54 7.71
N GLY A 192 -6.12 -11.60 7.61
CA GLY A 192 -5.91 -10.20 7.97
C GLY A 192 -5.22 -9.41 6.86
N GLY A 193 -4.14 -8.72 7.20
CA GLY A 193 -3.40 -7.90 6.23
C GLY A 193 -1.93 -7.76 6.58
N ILE A 194 -1.15 -7.34 5.58
CA ILE A 194 0.27 -7.02 5.71
C ILE A 194 0.48 -5.64 5.08
N ARG A 195 1.15 -4.73 5.79
CA ARG A 195 1.71 -3.48 5.29
C ARG A 195 3.16 -3.38 5.73
N ILE A 196 3.99 -2.81 4.87
CA ILE A 196 5.36 -2.42 5.15
C ILE A 196 5.46 -0.96 4.72
N GLU A 197 5.97 -0.10 5.61
CA GLU A 197 5.99 1.34 5.40
C GLU A 197 7.27 1.95 5.92
N ASP A 198 7.87 2.80 5.09
CA ASP A 198 8.99 3.66 5.45
C ASP A 198 8.79 5.06 4.89
N ASP A 199 9.42 6.04 5.54
CA ASP A 199 9.46 7.42 5.10
C ASP A 199 10.54 7.61 4.05
N ILE A 200 10.22 8.24 2.93
CA ILE A 200 11.16 8.54 1.85
C ILE A 200 11.32 10.04 1.63
N LEU A 201 12.54 10.45 1.36
CA LEU A 201 12.87 11.80 0.90
C LEU A 201 13.22 11.73 -0.59
N VAL A 202 12.53 12.52 -1.40
CA VAL A 202 12.89 12.73 -2.81
C VAL A 202 14.11 13.63 -2.89
N THR A 203 15.14 13.19 -3.61
CA THR A 203 16.40 13.92 -3.84
C THR A 203 16.45 14.46 -5.26
N GLU A 204 17.51 15.20 -5.61
CA GLU A 204 17.72 15.68 -6.98
C GLU A 204 17.85 14.55 -8.03
N GLU A 205 18.33 13.38 -7.61
CA GLU A 205 18.62 12.26 -8.52
C GLU A 205 17.72 11.03 -8.34
N GLY A 206 16.94 10.97 -7.26
CA GLY A 206 16.12 9.81 -6.92
C GLY A 206 15.44 9.94 -5.57
N SER A 207 15.57 8.93 -4.72
CA SER A 207 15.04 8.96 -3.36
C SER A 207 15.96 8.26 -2.38
N ARG A 208 15.75 8.53 -1.10
CA ARG A 208 16.35 7.77 0.01
C ARG A 208 15.35 7.59 1.14
N MET A 209 15.41 6.46 1.81
CA MET A 209 14.70 6.28 3.07
C MET A 209 15.26 7.21 4.15
N LEU A 210 14.39 7.75 4.98
CA LEU A 210 14.75 8.52 6.18
C LEU A 210 15.12 7.58 7.33
N GLY A 211 15.82 8.15 8.32
CA GLY A 211 16.29 7.44 9.51
C GLY A 211 17.66 6.79 9.35
N ASP A 212 18.46 6.88 10.44
CA ASP A 212 19.82 6.31 10.50
C ASP A 212 19.81 4.82 10.82
N ARG A 213 18.72 4.32 11.42
CA ARG A 213 18.53 2.92 11.78
C ARG A 213 17.31 2.37 11.07
N LYS A 214 17.55 1.40 10.20
CA LYS A 214 16.45 0.69 9.55
C LYS A 214 15.73 -0.20 10.56
N ILE A 215 14.43 -0.04 10.66
CA ILE A 215 13.57 -1.00 11.36
C ILE A 215 13.61 -2.31 10.55
N PRO A 216 13.89 -3.46 11.15
CA PRO A 216 13.97 -4.72 10.41
C PRO A 216 12.68 -5.00 9.63
N ILE A 217 12.81 -5.31 8.35
CA ILE A 217 11.69 -5.67 7.46
C ILE A 217 11.41 -7.17 7.51
N THR A 218 12.43 -7.98 7.72
CA THR A 218 12.29 -9.44 7.75
C THR A 218 12.38 -9.97 9.16
N VAL A 219 11.48 -10.89 9.47
CA VAL A 219 11.57 -11.76 10.65
C VAL A 219 12.00 -13.13 10.17
N ALA A 220 13.10 -13.63 10.74
CA ALA A 220 13.69 -14.93 10.36
C ALA A 220 12.74 -16.13 10.61
#